data_2719666c492dea88d37f581f41469ac9
#
_entry.id   2719666c492dea88d37f581f41469ac9
#
_cell.length_a   1.000
_cell.length_b   1.000
_cell.length_c   1.000
_cell.angle_alpha   90.00
_cell.angle_beta   90.00
_cell.angle_gamma   90.00
#
_symmetry.space_group_name_H-M   'P 1'
#
loop_
_entity.id
_entity.type
_entity.pdbx_description
1 polymer ?
#
loop_
_entity_poly.entity_id
_entity_poly.type
_entity_poly.pdbx_seq_one_letter_code
_entity_poly.pdbx_strand_id
1 'polypeptide(L)'
;MTVKQKIDGIVEQLGCIGIVPVIKLEKVENAEKLAKALRDGGINCAEVTFRAAGADKVISRMVKAYPDMLVGAGTVLTCEQADAAYAAGAKFCVAPGLNPKVVKHCLDSGIPFAPGLSSASEIEQAIELGLDFVKFFPAEQAGGLAYIKSVCGPYTSMRFMPTGGVSADNLNTYLSYDKIVCCGGSWIVPSKMLDEENWEGITALCRQAVDKMLGFQMVHVGINCQSPEEAEGVADMF
;
A
#
# COMPACT_ATOMS: atom_id res chain seq x y z
N MET A 1 -22.72 5.32 7.43
CA MET A 1 -21.86 4.34 6.72
C MET A 1 -21.38 3.32 7.74
N THR A 2 -21.59 2.03 7.50
CA THR A 2 -21.11 0.96 8.39
C THR A 2 -19.59 0.79 8.27
N VAL A 3 -18.94 0.14 9.25
CA VAL A 3 -17.50 -0.15 9.17
C VAL A 3 -17.17 -1.02 7.95
N LYS A 4 -18.05 -1.98 7.61
CA LYS A 4 -17.89 -2.81 6.40
C LYS A 4 -17.87 -1.95 5.12
N GLN A 5 -18.80 -1.01 4.99
CA GLN A 5 -18.81 -0.09 3.83
C GLN A 5 -17.57 0.80 3.76
N LYS A 6 -17.01 1.20 4.93
CA LYS A 6 -15.73 1.93 4.96
C LYS A 6 -14.58 1.05 4.50
N ILE A 7 -14.52 -0.21 4.96
CA ILE A 7 -13.49 -1.18 4.55
C ILE A 7 -13.58 -1.40 3.03
N ASP A 8 -14.77 -1.65 2.48
CA ASP A 8 -14.95 -1.87 1.05
C ASP A 8 -14.48 -0.66 0.22
N GLY A 9 -14.80 0.56 0.64
CA GLY A 9 -14.32 1.78 -0.02
C GLY A 9 -12.79 1.97 0.07
N ILE A 10 -12.15 1.55 1.16
CA ILE A 10 -10.69 1.54 1.30
C ILE A 10 -10.07 0.47 0.38
N VAL A 11 -10.66 -0.72 0.34
CA VAL A 11 -10.19 -1.82 -0.51
C VAL A 11 -10.25 -1.42 -2.00
N GLU A 12 -11.31 -0.76 -2.43
CA GLU A 12 -11.44 -0.23 -3.80
C GLU A 12 -10.32 0.79 -4.11
N GLN A 13 -10.09 1.77 -3.22
CA GLN A 13 -9.02 2.75 -3.38
C GLN A 13 -7.65 2.10 -3.41
N LEU A 14 -7.36 1.15 -2.50
CA LEU A 14 -6.11 0.39 -2.48
C LEU A 14 -5.91 -0.41 -3.77
N GLY A 15 -6.97 -1.00 -4.31
CA GLY A 15 -6.96 -1.71 -5.59
C GLY A 15 -6.62 -0.81 -6.78
N CYS A 16 -7.14 0.42 -6.80
CA CYS A 16 -6.78 1.41 -7.82
C CYS A 16 -5.32 1.89 -7.73
N ILE A 17 -4.76 1.91 -6.51
CA ILE A 17 -3.37 2.34 -6.27
C ILE A 17 -2.37 1.19 -6.52
N GLY A 18 -2.71 -0.03 -6.14
CA GLY A 18 -1.92 -1.25 -6.33
C GLY A 18 -0.70 -1.39 -5.42
N ILE A 19 -0.08 -0.30 -4.98
CA ILE A 19 1.15 -0.30 -4.18
C ILE A 19 0.97 0.53 -2.91
N VAL A 20 1.30 -0.05 -1.76
CA VAL A 20 1.25 0.62 -0.45
C VAL A 20 2.66 0.74 0.13
N PRO A 21 3.27 1.95 0.11
CA PRO A 21 4.56 2.18 0.77
C PRO A 21 4.46 1.95 2.27
N VAL A 22 5.28 1.02 2.81
CA VAL A 22 5.36 0.71 4.24
C VAL A 22 6.51 1.52 4.84
N ILE A 23 6.18 2.48 5.70
CA ILE A 23 7.06 3.56 6.12
C ILE A 23 7.37 3.46 7.62
N LYS A 24 8.65 3.57 7.97
CA LYS A 24 9.11 3.86 9.33
C LYS A 24 9.81 5.22 9.30
N LEU A 25 9.10 6.29 9.63
CA LEU A 25 9.63 7.66 9.67
C LEU A 25 9.88 8.08 11.11
N GLU A 26 11.13 8.33 11.46
CA GLU A 26 11.51 8.75 12.82
C GLU A 26 11.43 10.27 13.02
N LYS A 27 11.76 11.04 11.97
CA LYS A 27 11.72 12.50 11.98
C LYS A 27 10.32 12.99 11.57
N VAL A 28 9.49 13.35 12.54
CA VAL A 28 8.10 13.80 12.31
C VAL A 28 8.04 15.04 11.40
N GLU A 29 9.04 15.91 11.45
CA GLU A 29 9.14 17.12 10.62
C GLU A 29 9.25 16.82 9.12
N ASN A 30 9.67 15.63 8.75
CA ASN A 30 9.82 15.19 7.36
C ASN A 30 8.53 14.59 6.75
N ALA A 31 7.45 14.50 7.52
CA ALA A 31 6.19 13.88 7.08
C ALA A 31 5.63 14.49 5.79
N GLU A 32 5.61 15.81 5.69
CA GLU A 32 5.05 16.53 4.54
C GLU A 32 5.93 16.39 3.29
N LYS A 33 7.27 16.42 3.47
CA LYS A 33 8.24 16.22 2.38
C LYS A 33 8.12 14.80 1.81
N LEU A 34 7.99 13.80 2.68
CA LEU A 34 7.81 12.41 2.27
C LEU A 34 6.47 12.23 1.54
N ALA A 35 5.37 12.76 2.08
CA ALA A 35 4.07 12.70 1.42
C ALA A 35 4.12 13.32 0.02
N LYS A 36 4.80 14.47 -0.12
CA LYS A 36 5.03 15.11 -1.43
C LYS A 36 5.81 14.19 -2.37
N ALA A 37 6.90 13.60 -1.91
CA ALA A 37 7.74 12.72 -2.72
C ALA A 37 6.97 11.49 -3.25
N LEU A 38 6.12 10.87 -2.41
CA LEU A 38 5.27 9.75 -2.81
C LEU A 38 4.27 10.19 -3.90
N ARG A 39 3.59 11.31 -3.70
CA ARG A 39 2.61 11.85 -4.65
C ARG A 39 3.23 12.25 -5.98
N ASP A 40 4.35 12.96 -5.95
CA ASP A 40 5.10 13.35 -7.15
C ASP A 40 5.60 12.12 -7.93
N GLY A 41 5.79 10.99 -7.24
CA GLY A 41 6.10 9.69 -7.81
C GLY A 41 4.89 8.87 -8.27
N GLY A 42 3.67 9.40 -8.14
CA GLY A 42 2.43 8.76 -8.60
C GLY A 42 1.76 7.84 -7.58
N ILE A 43 2.21 7.81 -6.31
CA ILE A 43 1.62 6.97 -5.25
C ILE A 43 0.93 7.84 -4.21
N ASN A 44 -0.40 7.91 -4.27
CA ASN A 44 -1.21 8.71 -3.35
C ASN A 44 -1.64 7.90 -2.11
N CYS A 45 -0.74 7.10 -1.55
CA CYS A 45 -0.97 6.24 -0.39
C CYS A 45 0.28 6.12 0.49
N ALA A 46 0.09 5.84 1.79
CA ALA A 46 1.16 5.54 2.75
C ALA A 46 0.66 4.67 3.90
N GLU A 47 1.40 3.63 4.29
CA GLU A 47 1.25 2.89 5.56
C GLU A 47 2.33 3.38 6.53
N VAL A 48 1.99 4.28 7.46
CA VAL A 48 2.92 4.80 8.48
C VAL A 48 2.92 3.85 9.68
N THR A 49 4.07 3.25 9.97
CA THR A 49 4.14 2.19 10.99
C THR A 49 4.39 2.72 12.40
N PHE A 50 3.66 2.18 13.38
CA PHE A 50 3.87 2.43 14.82
C PHE A 50 5.15 1.78 15.38
N ARG A 51 6.10 1.43 14.49
CA ARG A 51 7.47 1.04 14.87
C ARG A 51 8.35 2.24 15.24
N ALA A 52 7.97 3.44 14.82
CA ALA A 52 8.61 4.70 15.20
C ALA A 52 7.74 5.45 16.21
N ALA A 53 8.39 6.12 17.17
CA ALA A 53 7.70 7.06 18.05
C ALA A 53 7.13 8.24 17.25
N GLY A 54 5.92 8.71 17.57
CA GLY A 54 5.29 9.84 16.89
C GLY A 54 4.67 9.49 15.53
N ALA A 55 4.40 8.21 15.25
CA ALA A 55 3.71 7.78 14.04
C ALA A 55 2.34 8.48 13.86
N ASP A 56 1.60 8.69 14.95
CA ASP A 56 0.37 9.48 15.00
C ASP A 56 0.58 10.92 14.50
N LYS A 57 1.67 11.57 14.91
CA LYS A 57 2.02 12.92 14.47
C LYS A 57 2.40 12.96 13.00
N VAL A 58 3.11 11.94 12.51
CA VAL A 58 3.44 11.78 11.08
C VAL A 58 2.16 11.66 10.27
N ILE A 59 1.24 10.77 10.66
CA ILE A 59 -0.08 10.59 10.02
C ILE A 59 -0.83 11.93 10.00
N SER A 60 -0.94 12.62 11.14
CA SER A 60 -1.67 13.88 11.24
C SER A 60 -1.09 14.96 10.31
N ARG A 61 0.23 15.06 10.18
CA ARG A 61 0.87 16.01 9.26
C ARG A 61 0.61 15.66 7.80
N MET A 62 0.76 14.38 7.42
CA MET A 62 0.49 13.94 6.04
C MET A 62 -0.96 14.22 5.65
N VAL A 63 -1.93 13.84 6.49
CA VAL A 63 -3.37 14.05 6.22
C VAL A 63 -3.73 15.54 6.16
N LYS A 64 -3.12 16.39 6.98
CA LYS A 64 -3.35 17.85 6.93
C LYS A 64 -2.77 18.48 5.67
N ALA A 65 -1.58 18.07 5.27
CA ALA A 65 -0.93 18.59 4.07
C ALA A 65 -1.62 18.11 2.77
N TYR A 66 -2.08 16.85 2.77
CA TYR A 66 -2.68 16.19 1.61
C TYR A 66 -3.94 15.42 2.01
N PRO A 67 -5.10 16.09 2.16
CA PRO A 67 -6.34 15.47 2.65
C PRO A 67 -6.90 14.36 1.74
N ASP A 68 -6.53 14.36 0.48
CA ASP A 68 -6.88 13.36 -0.54
C ASP A 68 -5.97 12.13 -0.54
N MET A 69 -4.85 12.17 0.19
CA MET A 69 -3.93 11.04 0.31
C MET A 69 -4.52 9.94 1.20
N LEU A 70 -4.44 8.68 0.76
CA LEU A 70 -4.88 7.53 1.52
C LEU A 70 -3.80 7.13 2.55
N VAL A 71 -3.80 7.79 3.71
CA VAL A 71 -2.85 7.51 4.79
C VAL A 71 -3.44 6.49 5.76
N GLY A 72 -2.73 5.38 5.95
CA GLY A 72 -3.05 4.35 6.93
C GLY A 72 -1.97 4.19 7.99
N ALA A 73 -2.30 3.47 9.05
CA ALA A 73 -1.40 3.12 10.14
C ALA A 73 -1.00 1.64 10.07
N GLY A 74 0.30 1.35 10.12
CA GLY A 74 0.83 0.00 10.16
C GLY A 74 1.40 -0.38 11.52
N THR A 75 1.56 -1.69 11.74
CA THR A 75 2.08 -2.25 13.00
C THR A 75 1.25 -1.80 14.22
N VAL A 76 -0.07 -1.78 14.03
CA VAL A 76 -1.04 -1.45 15.09
C VAL A 76 -1.28 -2.70 15.91
N LEU A 77 -0.73 -2.74 17.13
CA LEU A 77 -0.70 -3.94 17.98
C LEU A 77 -1.67 -3.86 19.16
N THR A 78 -2.17 -2.66 19.50
CA THR A 78 -3.06 -2.44 20.63
C THR A 78 -4.26 -1.58 20.24
N CYS A 79 -5.31 -1.63 21.07
CA CYS A 79 -6.50 -0.79 20.88
C CYS A 79 -6.15 0.71 20.95
N GLU A 80 -5.28 1.08 21.88
CA GLU A 80 -4.85 2.47 22.09
C GLU A 80 -4.10 3.01 20.86
N GLN A 81 -3.27 2.16 20.20
CA GLN A 81 -2.61 2.55 18.96
C GLN A 81 -3.61 2.73 17.81
N ALA A 82 -4.63 1.88 17.73
CA ALA A 82 -5.69 2.02 16.74
C ALA A 82 -6.47 3.33 16.92
N ASP A 83 -6.85 3.65 18.16
CA ASP A 83 -7.55 4.88 18.50
C ASP A 83 -6.69 6.12 18.19
N ALA A 84 -5.42 6.11 18.58
CA ALA A 84 -4.48 7.19 18.29
C ALA A 84 -4.28 7.41 16.78
N ALA A 85 -4.14 6.33 16.01
CA ALA A 85 -4.01 6.37 14.57
C ALA A 85 -5.27 6.99 13.91
N TYR A 86 -6.44 6.52 14.32
CA TYR A 86 -7.71 6.99 13.76
C TYR A 86 -7.99 8.46 14.12
N ALA A 87 -7.72 8.85 15.37
CA ALA A 87 -7.80 10.24 15.81
C ALA A 87 -6.83 11.17 15.07
N ALA A 88 -5.65 10.65 14.66
CA ALA A 88 -4.69 11.37 13.83
C ALA A 88 -5.13 11.52 12.37
N GLY A 89 -6.20 10.83 11.95
CA GLY A 89 -6.78 10.91 10.62
C GLY A 89 -6.44 9.74 9.70
N ALA A 90 -5.84 8.65 10.23
CA ALA A 90 -5.63 7.43 9.45
C ALA A 90 -6.96 6.92 8.89
N LYS A 91 -6.96 6.55 7.60
CA LYS A 91 -8.15 6.03 6.92
C LYS A 91 -8.33 4.53 7.16
N PHE A 92 -7.25 3.81 7.40
CA PHE A 92 -7.23 2.38 7.72
C PHE A 92 -6.07 2.06 8.67
N CYS A 93 -6.19 0.93 9.35
CA CYS A 93 -5.14 0.37 10.18
C CYS A 93 -4.81 -1.05 9.74
N VAL A 94 -3.55 -1.45 9.84
CA VAL A 94 -3.09 -2.81 9.59
C VAL A 94 -2.14 -3.28 10.69
N ALA A 95 -2.09 -4.59 10.90
CA ALA A 95 -1.18 -5.22 11.85
C ALA A 95 -0.34 -6.33 11.17
N PRO A 96 0.77 -6.75 11.78
CA PRO A 96 1.54 -7.90 11.28
C PRO A 96 0.87 -9.25 11.58
N GLY A 97 -0.03 -9.32 12.55
CA GLY A 97 -0.73 -10.54 12.97
C GLY A 97 -2.19 -10.27 13.31
N LEU A 98 -2.94 -11.35 13.56
CA LEU A 98 -4.35 -11.31 13.91
C LEU A 98 -4.49 -11.38 15.43
N ASN A 99 -4.84 -10.24 16.05
CA ASN A 99 -5.27 -10.18 17.45
C ASN A 99 -6.78 -9.92 17.50
N PRO A 100 -7.61 -10.93 17.84
CA PRO A 100 -9.06 -10.79 17.84
C PRO A 100 -9.59 -9.64 18.70
N LYS A 101 -8.92 -9.33 19.82
CA LYS A 101 -9.30 -8.21 20.69
C LYS A 101 -9.16 -6.87 19.97
N VAL A 102 -8.04 -6.66 19.27
CA VAL A 102 -7.78 -5.41 18.53
C VAL A 102 -8.72 -5.31 17.33
N VAL A 103 -8.89 -6.41 16.57
CA VAL A 103 -9.82 -6.46 15.44
C VAL A 103 -11.23 -6.08 15.90
N LYS A 104 -11.75 -6.74 16.95
CA LYS A 104 -13.09 -6.47 17.47
C LYS A 104 -13.24 -5.02 17.92
N HIS A 105 -12.27 -4.49 18.68
CA HIS A 105 -12.27 -3.09 19.09
C HIS A 105 -12.36 -2.14 17.89
N CYS A 106 -11.56 -2.36 16.86
CA CYS A 106 -11.55 -1.53 15.66
C CYS A 106 -12.91 -1.57 14.94
N LEU A 107 -13.47 -2.77 14.75
CA LEU A 107 -14.76 -2.93 14.10
C LEU A 107 -15.90 -2.26 14.89
N ASP A 108 -15.94 -2.44 16.21
CA ASP A 108 -16.94 -1.84 17.10
C ASP A 108 -16.81 -0.30 17.12
N SER A 109 -15.58 0.23 17.02
CA SER A 109 -15.29 1.67 16.97
C SER A 109 -15.39 2.28 15.56
N GLY A 110 -15.72 1.50 14.54
CA GLY A 110 -15.84 1.96 13.16
C GLY A 110 -14.53 2.31 12.48
N ILE A 111 -13.41 1.72 12.94
CA ILE A 111 -12.06 1.88 12.41
C ILE A 111 -11.82 0.77 11.36
N PRO A 112 -11.58 1.09 10.08
CA PRO A 112 -11.20 0.09 9.09
C PRO A 112 -9.88 -0.58 9.46
N PHE A 113 -9.90 -1.91 9.57
CA PHE A 113 -8.76 -2.69 10.04
C PHE A 113 -8.54 -3.95 9.20
N ALA A 114 -7.31 -4.18 8.75
CA ALA A 114 -6.90 -5.41 8.10
C ALA A 114 -5.77 -6.07 8.91
N PRO A 115 -6.08 -7.14 9.67
CA PRO A 115 -5.06 -7.89 10.42
C PRO A 115 -4.12 -8.63 9.46
N GLY A 116 -2.88 -8.86 9.92
CA GLY A 116 -1.94 -9.77 9.29
C GLY A 116 -2.27 -11.22 9.62
N LEU A 117 -2.01 -12.12 8.67
CA LEU A 117 -2.13 -13.56 8.87
C LEU A 117 -1.24 -14.32 7.89
N SER A 118 -1.00 -15.60 8.18
CA SER A 118 -0.17 -16.48 7.36
C SER A 118 -0.61 -17.96 7.39
N SER A 119 -1.76 -18.25 8.00
CA SER A 119 -2.26 -19.62 8.13
C SER A 119 -3.77 -19.73 7.86
N ALA A 120 -4.22 -20.93 7.50
CA ALA A 120 -5.62 -21.25 7.28
C ALA A 120 -6.48 -21.00 8.52
N SER A 121 -5.99 -21.36 9.71
CA SER A 121 -6.72 -21.12 10.97
C SER A 121 -6.93 -19.63 11.27
N GLU A 122 -5.97 -18.77 10.91
CA GLU A 122 -6.12 -17.31 11.04
C GLU A 122 -7.10 -16.75 10.00
N ILE A 123 -7.15 -17.34 8.79
CA ILE A 123 -8.19 -16.99 7.79
C ILE A 123 -9.58 -17.29 8.34
N GLU A 124 -9.79 -18.46 8.95
CA GLU A 124 -11.08 -18.81 9.57
C GLU A 124 -11.46 -17.84 10.69
N GLN A 125 -10.51 -17.46 11.54
CA GLN A 125 -10.74 -16.45 12.57
C GLN A 125 -11.09 -15.07 11.97
N ALA A 126 -10.44 -14.67 10.88
CA ALA A 126 -10.78 -13.43 10.19
C ALA A 126 -12.20 -13.46 9.61
N ILE A 127 -12.62 -14.60 9.04
CA ILE A 127 -13.97 -14.82 8.51
C ILE A 127 -15.00 -14.77 9.65
N GLU A 128 -14.73 -15.41 10.79
CA GLU A 128 -15.60 -15.37 11.97
C GLU A 128 -15.79 -13.94 12.49
N LEU A 129 -14.75 -13.10 12.39
CA LEU A 129 -14.80 -11.67 12.73
C LEU A 129 -15.47 -10.80 11.63
N GLY A 130 -15.95 -11.40 10.54
CA GLY A 130 -16.63 -10.70 9.46
C GLY A 130 -15.71 -9.99 8.47
N LEU A 131 -14.43 -10.36 8.41
CA LEU A 131 -13.44 -9.80 7.48
C LEU A 131 -13.35 -10.65 6.21
N ASP A 132 -13.19 -9.98 5.08
CA ASP A 132 -12.95 -10.57 3.76
C ASP A 132 -11.71 -9.94 3.07
N PHE A 133 -11.01 -9.04 3.77
CA PHE A 133 -9.76 -8.43 3.33
C PHE A 133 -8.75 -8.44 4.48
N VAL A 134 -7.56 -8.96 4.22
CA VAL A 134 -6.51 -9.18 5.22
C VAL A 134 -5.12 -8.89 4.63
N LYS A 135 -4.17 -8.55 5.50
CA LYS A 135 -2.76 -8.49 5.16
C LYS A 135 -2.17 -9.91 5.22
N PHE A 136 -1.46 -10.34 4.19
CA PHE A 136 -0.68 -11.59 4.21
C PHE A 136 0.77 -11.26 4.55
N PHE A 137 1.24 -11.69 5.72
CA PHE A 137 2.55 -11.30 6.27
C PHE A 137 3.20 -12.39 7.13
N PRO A 138 4.52 -12.63 7.02
CA PRO A 138 5.42 -12.10 5.99
C PRO A 138 5.26 -12.88 4.67
N ALA A 139 4.92 -12.21 3.56
CA ALA A 139 4.38 -12.87 2.37
C ALA A 139 5.33 -13.91 1.76
N GLU A 140 6.53 -13.55 1.37
CA GLU A 140 7.48 -14.47 0.71
C GLU A 140 7.88 -15.61 1.64
N GLN A 141 8.16 -15.32 2.92
CA GLN A 141 8.57 -16.33 3.89
C GLN A 141 7.45 -17.29 4.27
N ALA A 142 6.19 -16.86 4.12
CA ALA A 142 5.01 -17.69 4.40
C ALA A 142 4.52 -18.49 3.18
N GLY A 143 5.29 -18.54 2.09
CA GLY A 143 5.00 -19.32 0.89
C GLY A 143 4.47 -18.52 -0.30
N GLY A 144 4.43 -17.19 -0.18
CA GLY A 144 4.17 -16.25 -1.27
C GLY A 144 2.83 -16.47 -1.97
N LEU A 145 2.79 -16.13 -3.26
CA LEU A 145 1.59 -16.28 -4.09
C LEU A 145 1.12 -17.74 -4.21
N ALA A 146 2.04 -18.71 -4.15
CA ALA A 146 1.68 -20.11 -4.24
C ALA A 146 0.80 -20.55 -3.05
N TYR A 147 1.15 -20.10 -1.84
CA TYR A 147 0.32 -20.36 -0.66
C TYR A 147 -1.03 -19.65 -0.76
N ILE A 148 -1.06 -18.38 -1.14
CA ILE A 148 -2.32 -17.62 -1.30
C ILE A 148 -3.25 -18.33 -2.29
N LYS A 149 -2.76 -18.77 -3.45
CA LYS A 149 -3.54 -19.52 -4.43
C LYS A 149 -4.13 -20.82 -3.85
N SER A 150 -3.34 -21.53 -3.04
CA SER A 150 -3.79 -22.77 -2.40
C SER A 150 -4.92 -22.55 -1.41
N VAL A 151 -4.83 -21.51 -0.57
CA VAL A 151 -5.87 -21.23 0.43
C VAL A 151 -7.11 -20.56 -0.18
N CYS A 152 -7.00 -19.90 -1.32
CA CYS A 152 -8.18 -19.35 -2.02
C CYS A 152 -9.13 -20.42 -2.55
N GLY A 153 -8.73 -21.66 -2.67
CA GLY A 153 -9.62 -22.77 -3.01
C GLY A 153 -10.80 -22.91 -2.04
N PRO A 154 -10.54 -23.15 -0.75
CA PRO A 154 -11.60 -23.20 0.27
C PRO A 154 -12.12 -21.81 0.68
N TYR A 155 -11.32 -20.75 0.63
CA TYR A 155 -11.68 -19.39 1.12
C TYR A 155 -11.93 -18.42 -0.03
N THR A 156 -12.95 -18.68 -0.84
CA THR A 156 -13.22 -18.00 -2.12
C THR A 156 -13.52 -16.52 -2.03
N SER A 157 -14.00 -16.02 -0.87
CA SER A 157 -14.32 -14.60 -0.66
C SER A 157 -13.15 -13.78 -0.14
N MET A 158 -12.06 -14.42 0.31
CA MET A 158 -10.94 -13.72 0.92
C MET A 158 -10.11 -12.98 -0.12
N ARG A 159 -9.73 -11.74 0.21
CA ARG A 159 -8.84 -10.86 -0.56
C ARG A 159 -7.62 -10.51 0.27
N PHE A 160 -6.49 -10.27 -0.40
CA PHE A 160 -5.21 -10.16 0.30
C PHE A 160 -4.42 -8.91 -0.09
N MET A 161 -3.63 -8.42 0.88
CA MET A 161 -2.56 -7.46 0.72
C MET A 161 -1.24 -8.11 1.14
N PRO A 162 -0.52 -8.81 0.24
CA PRO A 162 0.78 -9.38 0.55
C PRO A 162 1.77 -8.28 0.93
N THR A 163 2.52 -8.55 2.00
CA THR A 163 3.55 -7.63 2.53
C THR A 163 4.70 -8.45 3.11
N GLY A 164 5.93 -8.01 2.89
CA GLY A 164 7.14 -8.73 3.33
C GLY A 164 7.75 -9.57 2.21
N GLY A 165 8.90 -9.13 1.71
CA GLY A 165 9.59 -9.72 0.57
C GLY A 165 9.04 -9.31 -0.80
N VAL A 166 7.99 -8.49 -0.87
CA VAL A 166 7.54 -7.89 -2.12
C VAL A 166 8.56 -6.85 -2.59
N SER A 167 8.86 -6.87 -3.88
CA SER A 167 9.81 -5.98 -4.56
C SER A 167 9.33 -5.64 -5.96
N ALA A 168 10.05 -4.79 -6.68
CA ALA A 168 9.75 -4.48 -8.08
C ALA A 168 9.76 -5.72 -8.99
N ASP A 169 10.53 -6.77 -8.63
CA ASP A 169 10.68 -7.97 -9.49
C ASP A 169 9.48 -8.91 -9.39
N ASN A 170 8.84 -9.03 -8.21
CA ASN A 170 7.72 -9.94 -7.99
C ASN A 170 6.35 -9.23 -7.90
N LEU A 171 6.32 -7.88 -7.91
CA LEU A 171 5.10 -7.08 -7.78
C LEU A 171 3.99 -7.52 -8.74
N ASN A 172 4.29 -7.56 -10.05
CA ASN A 172 3.30 -7.90 -11.07
C ASN A 172 2.87 -9.36 -11.02
N THR A 173 3.72 -10.25 -10.51
CA THR A 173 3.36 -11.65 -10.25
C THR A 173 2.24 -11.74 -9.20
N TYR A 174 2.32 -10.94 -8.13
CA TYR A 174 1.24 -10.83 -7.15
C TYR A 174 0.00 -10.16 -7.74
N LEU A 175 0.14 -8.97 -8.33
CA LEU A 175 -0.98 -8.17 -8.83
C LEU A 175 -1.75 -8.83 -9.99
N SER A 176 -1.15 -9.81 -10.68
CA SER A 176 -1.83 -10.58 -11.72
C SER A 176 -2.88 -11.55 -11.19
N TYR A 177 -2.96 -11.79 -9.88
CA TYR A 177 -3.94 -12.68 -9.28
C TYR A 177 -5.10 -11.90 -8.67
N ASP A 178 -6.32 -12.21 -9.09
CA ASP A 178 -7.57 -11.48 -8.78
C ASP A 178 -7.92 -11.34 -7.29
N LYS A 179 -7.34 -12.19 -6.42
CA LYS A 179 -7.51 -12.09 -4.97
C LYS A 179 -6.53 -11.12 -4.30
N ILE A 180 -5.55 -10.60 -5.04
CA ILE A 180 -4.64 -9.59 -4.53
C ILE A 180 -5.19 -8.20 -4.86
N VAL A 181 -5.48 -7.43 -3.82
CA VAL A 181 -5.99 -6.05 -3.96
C VAL A 181 -4.84 -5.08 -4.24
N CYS A 182 -3.79 -5.18 -3.46
CA CYS A 182 -2.61 -4.33 -3.54
C CYS A 182 -1.43 -5.04 -2.86
N CYS A 183 -0.21 -4.51 -3.03
CA CYS A 183 0.98 -5.04 -2.40
C CYS A 183 1.62 -4.01 -1.46
N GLY A 184 1.93 -4.42 -0.23
CA GLY A 184 2.68 -3.59 0.72
C GLY A 184 4.18 -3.81 0.59
N GLY A 185 4.96 -2.74 0.56
CA GLY A 185 6.41 -2.87 0.47
C GLY A 185 7.19 -1.65 0.95
N SER A 186 8.39 -1.92 1.48
CA SER A 186 9.30 -0.88 1.97
C SER A 186 10.41 -0.52 0.98
N TRP A 187 10.53 -1.24 -0.15
CA TRP A 187 11.60 -1.01 -1.13
C TRP A 187 11.52 0.37 -1.79
N ILE A 188 10.33 0.98 -1.83
CA ILE A 188 10.06 2.29 -2.45
C ILE A 188 10.52 3.43 -1.54
N VAL A 189 10.59 3.17 -0.23
CA VAL A 189 11.00 4.15 0.79
C VAL A 189 12.09 3.51 1.67
N PRO A 190 13.30 3.28 1.14
CA PRO A 190 14.40 2.71 1.91
C PRO A 190 14.78 3.60 3.09
N SER A 191 15.05 3.00 4.26
CA SER A 191 15.45 3.76 5.47
C SER A 191 16.64 4.67 5.23
N LYS A 192 17.64 4.23 4.46
CA LYS A 192 18.81 5.05 4.09
C LYS A 192 18.41 6.36 3.39
N MET A 193 17.45 6.32 2.45
CA MET A 193 16.98 7.53 1.77
C MET A 193 16.20 8.46 2.70
N LEU A 194 15.47 7.92 3.67
CA LEU A 194 14.80 8.72 4.71
C LEU A 194 15.81 9.43 5.61
N ASP A 195 16.87 8.72 6.03
CA ASP A 195 17.94 9.27 6.88
C ASP A 195 18.71 10.37 6.16
N GLU A 196 19.00 10.18 4.87
CA GLU A 196 19.69 11.14 3.98
C GLU A 196 18.75 12.25 3.46
N GLU A 197 17.46 12.20 3.77
CA GLU A 197 16.43 13.12 3.25
C GLU A 197 16.43 13.22 1.72
N ASN A 198 16.69 12.11 1.04
CA ASN A 198 16.75 12.01 -0.42
C ASN A 198 15.34 11.86 -1.03
N TRP A 199 14.57 12.95 -1.03
CA TRP A 199 13.20 12.98 -1.51
C TRP A 199 13.08 12.74 -3.02
N GLU A 200 14.04 13.24 -3.80
CA GLU A 200 14.09 13.04 -5.25
C GLU A 200 14.31 11.56 -5.58
N GLY A 201 15.20 10.88 -4.83
CA GLY A 201 15.42 9.45 -4.97
C GLY A 201 14.17 8.64 -4.65
N ILE A 202 13.44 8.99 -3.59
CA ILE A 202 12.15 8.35 -3.24
C ILE A 202 11.12 8.57 -4.36
N THR A 203 11.00 9.80 -4.88
CA THR A 203 10.12 10.10 -6.01
C THR A 203 10.45 9.25 -7.23
N ALA A 204 11.73 9.10 -7.55
CA ALA A 204 12.19 8.28 -8.67
C ALA A 204 11.85 6.79 -8.48
N LEU A 205 12.06 6.24 -7.26
CA LEU A 205 11.66 4.86 -6.94
C LEU A 205 10.15 4.64 -7.05
N CYS A 206 9.35 5.61 -6.62
CA CYS A 206 7.89 5.55 -6.76
C CYS A 206 7.49 5.50 -8.23
N ARG A 207 8.04 6.37 -9.09
CA ARG A 207 7.77 6.36 -10.53
C ARG A 207 8.14 5.03 -11.18
N GLN A 208 9.34 4.53 -10.88
CA GLN A 208 9.78 3.22 -11.38
C GLN A 208 8.84 2.09 -10.95
N ALA A 209 8.35 2.11 -9.71
CA ALA A 209 7.42 1.13 -9.22
C ALA A 209 6.05 1.22 -9.94
N VAL A 210 5.55 2.42 -10.18
CA VAL A 210 4.30 2.67 -10.93
C VAL A 210 4.47 2.24 -12.40
N ASP A 211 5.55 2.63 -13.06
CA ASP A 211 5.83 2.24 -14.45
C ASP A 211 5.91 0.71 -14.58
N LYS A 212 6.59 0.05 -13.63
CA LYS A 212 6.67 -1.41 -13.58
C LYS A 212 5.31 -2.05 -13.38
N MET A 213 4.50 -1.52 -12.47
CA MET A 213 3.14 -2.01 -12.17
C MET A 213 2.23 -1.90 -13.39
N LEU A 214 2.25 -0.76 -14.06
CA LEU A 214 1.41 -0.52 -15.24
C LEU A 214 1.86 -1.32 -16.46
N GLY A 215 3.15 -1.69 -16.53
CA GLY A 215 3.69 -2.50 -17.61
C GLY A 215 3.64 -1.82 -18.98
N PHE A 216 3.50 -0.49 -19.04
CA PHE A 216 3.51 0.23 -20.29
C PHE A 216 4.86 0.13 -20.98
N GLN A 217 4.84 -0.23 -22.24
CA GLN A 217 6.01 -0.22 -23.11
C GLN A 217 5.72 0.70 -24.29
N MET A 218 6.67 1.59 -24.57
CA MET A 218 6.61 2.39 -25.79
C MET A 218 6.90 1.47 -26.99
N VAL A 219 5.89 1.22 -27.80
CA VAL A 219 6.01 0.35 -28.99
C VAL A 219 6.33 1.17 -30.22
N HIS A 220 5.70 2.33 -30.36
CA HIS A 220 5.98 3.29 -31.43
C HIS A 220 5.52 4.70 -31.04
N VAL A 221 6.08 5.69 -31.69
CA VAL A 221 5.62 7.08 -31.65
C VAL A 221 5.15 7.43 -33.05
N GLY A 222 3.89 7.83 -33.18
CA GLY A 222 3.34 8.38 -34.42
C GLY A 222 3.45 9.90 -34.40
N ILE A 223 4.12 10.49 -35.35
CA ILE A 223 4.19 11.94 -35.54
C ILE A 223 3.47 12.28 -36.84
N ASN A 224 2.39 13.07 -36.74
CA ASN A 224 1.68 13.54 -37.89
C ASN A 224 2.42 14.73 -38.51
N CYS A 225 2.94 14.57 -39.72
CA CYS A 225 3.58 15.62 -40.48
C CYS A 225 2.64 16.17 -41.56
N GLN A 226 2.76 17.46 -41.88
CA GLN A 226 1.90 18.11 -42.86
C GLN A 226 2.43 17.94 -44.31
N SER A 227 3.72 17.56 -44.44
CA SER A 227 4.34 17.29 -45.71
C SER A 227 5.38 16.16 -45.63
N PRO A 228 5.76 15.53 -46.77
CA PRO A 228 6.85 14.56 -46.82
C PRO A 228 8.18 15.10 -46.35
N GLU A 229 8.50 16.35 -46.67
CA GLU A 229 9.77 17.01 -46.27
C GLU A 229 9.85 17.18 -44.75
N GLU A 230 8.73 17.52 -44.12
CA GLU A 230 8.64 17.57 -42.62
C GLU A 230 8.85 16.18 -42.04
N ALA A 231 8.28 15.15 -42.64
CA ALA A 231 8.39 13.76 -42.19
C ALA A 231 9.86 13.27 -42.26
N GLU A 232 10.59 13.60 -43.34
CA GLU A 232 12.03 13.31 -43.49
C GLU A 232 12.83 14.02 -42.39
N GLY A 233 12.58 15.31 -42.15
CA GLY A 233 13.27 16.08 -41.12
C GLY A 233 13.02 15.57 -39.70
N VAL A 234 11.80 15.03 -39.41
CA VAL A 234 11.48 14.38 -38.13
C VAL A 234 12.18 13.03 -38.03
N ALA A 235 12.21 12.22 -39.09
CA ALA A 235 12.88 10.92 -39.09
C ALA A 235 14.38 11.04 -38.81
N ASP A 236 15.00 12.11 -39.28
CA ASP A 236 16.45 12.38 -39.06
C ASP A 236 16.78 12.78 -37.59
N MET A 237 15.78 13.07 -36.76
CA MET A 237 15.97 13.40 -35.33
C MET A 237 16.01 12.17 -34.41
N PHE A 238 15.67 10.98 -34.92
CA PHE A 238 15.61 9.71 -34.17
C PHE A 238 16.53 8.65 -34.75
#